data_9f6c2b6a73cd56a47673b966251ce31b
#
_entry.id   9f6c2b6a73cd56a47673b966251ce31b
#
_cell.length_a   1.000
_cell.length_b   1.000
_cell.length_c   1.000
_cell.angle_alpha   90.00
_cell.angle_beta   90.00
_cell.angle_gamma   90.00
#
_symmetry.space_group_name_H-M   'P 1'
#
loop_
_entity.id
_entity.type
_entity.pdbx_description
1 polymer ?
#
loop_
_entity_poly.entity_id
_entity_poly.type
_entity_poly.pdbx_seq_one_letter_code
_entity_poly.pdbx_strand_id
1 'polypeptide(L)'
;MRQKEEMLMMKNMRAVRKALAGGLCLAAAAGLAGCGAAPGSASVPSTIEVANVEDQVISVTASEKVKVTPDIAELNLSVSSQEADAESCQTANSQAVNQVTEALKAQGIQESSIQTSNYNLYPIYNWENGQTITGHTMETMITVSDVAIDTVGDVLTAAVNAGVNNIQSVNYMSSQYDESYRQALEMAVQSAYEKANAMAIAGGCSLGEIVKIEERSTDSAARYTAISNMSMEDSSAEAPAAVAGAAVMPGQVSVEANILVEYAVNQ
;
A
#
# COMPACT_ATOMS: atom_id res chain seq x y z
N MET A 1 -7.74 -32.68 -11.58
CA MET A 1 -8.96 -32.48 -10.75
C MET A 1 -9.51 -31.07 -10.82
N ARG A 2 -8.71 -30.03 -10.88
CA ARG A 2 -9.11 -28.60 -10.90
C ARG A 2 -9.97 -28.19 -12.11
N GLN A 3 -9.70 -28.70 -13.31
CA GLN A 3 -10.47 -28.34 -14.52
C GLN A 3 -11.90 -28.91 -14.55
N LYS A 4 -12.19 -29.96 -13.78
CA LYS A 4 -13.54 -30.54 -13.68
C LYS A 4 -14.48 -29.72 -12.80
N GLU A 5 -13.94 -29.04 -11.79
CA GLU A 5 -14.72 -28.16 -10.89
C GLU A 5 -15.10 -26.84 -11.55
N GLU A 6 -14.21 -26.26 -12.36
CA GLU A 6 -14.53 -25.04 -13.11
C GLU A 6 -15.62 -25.24 -14.18
N MET A 7 -15.61 -26.44 -14.81
CA MET A 7 -16.63 -26.77 -15.79
C MET A 7 -18.00 -27.04 -15.15
N LEU A 8 -18.03 -27.51 -13.91
CA LEU A 8 -19.26 -27.72 -13.12
C LEU A 8 -19.86 -26.38 -12.65
N MET A 9 -19.04 -25.41 -12.26
CA MET A 9 -19.48 -24.07 -11.88
C MET A 9 -20.07 -23.30 -13.05
N MET A 10 -19.46 -23.39 -14.24
CA MET A 10 -20.00 -22.72 -15.43
C MET A 10 -21.33 -23.33 -15.93
N LYS A 11 -21.54 -24.63 -15.69
CA LYS A 11 -22.78 -25.29 -16.06
C LYS A 11 -23.95 -24.90 -15.16
N ASN A 12 -23.70 -24.66 -13.88
CA ASN A 12 -24.71 -24.22 -12.92
C ASN A 12 -25.13 -22.75 -13.14
N MET A 13 -24.21 -21.87 -13.58
CA MET A 13 -24.56 -20.49 -13.90
C MET A 13 -25.44 -20.34 -15.16
N ARG A 14 -25.36 -21.30 -16.10
CA ARG A 14 -26.23 -21.30 -17.28
C ARG A 14 -27.64 -21.82 -17.00
N ALA A 15 -27.83 -22.62 -15.96
CA ALA A 15 -29.13 -23.15 -15.55
C ALA A 15 -30.02 -22.09 -14.87
N VAL A 16 -29.41 -21.18 -14.11
CA VAL A 16 -30.11 -20.10 -13.37
C VAL A 16 -30.66 -19.01 -14.34
N ARG A 17 -30.02 -18.81 -15.50
CA ARG A 17 -30.44 -17.79 -16.47
C ARG A 17 -31.64 -18.21 -17.35
N LYS A 18 -32.09 -19.49 -17.33
CA LYS A 18 -33.22 -19.97 -18.13
C LYS A 18 -34.55 -20.09 -17.39
N ALA A 19 -34.58 -19.79 -16.08
CA ALA A 19 -35.77 -19.92 -15.24
C ALA A 19 -36.60 -18.63 -15.06
N LEU A 20 -36.20 -17.50 -15.69
CA LEU A 20 -36.92 -16.22 -15.54
C LEU A 20 -37.63 -15.71 -16.82
N ALA A 21 -37.93 -16.58 -17.77
CA ALA A 21 -38.70 -16.20 -18.95
C ALA A 21 -39.83 -17.23 -19.20
N GLY A 22 -40.96 -17.06 -18.56
CA GLY A 22 -42.12 -17.89 -18.86
C GLY A 22 -43.18 -17.83 -17.76
N GLY A 23 -44.03 -16.83 -17.78
CA GLY A 23 -45.15 -16.78 -16.85
C GLY A 23 -46.06 -15.57 -17.06
N LEU A 24 -46.53 -15.40 -18.27
CA LEU A 24 -47.64 -14.48 -18.55
C LEU A 24 -48.65 -15.25 -19.38
N CYS A 25 -49.85 -15.46 -18.86
CA CYS A 25 -51.12 -15.45 -19.54
C CYS A 25 -52.19 -16.31 -18.86
N LEU A 26 -53.37 -15.75 -18.82
CA LEU A 26 -54.74 -16.28 -18.72
C LEU A 26 -55.26 -16.59 -17.31
N ALA A 27 -56.16 -15.73 -16.86
CA ALA A 27 -57.56 -16.12 -16.60
C ALA A 27 -58.46 -14.89 -16.55
N ALA A 28 -59.31 -14.78 -17.50
CA ALA A 28 -60.41 -13.83 -17.57
C ALA A 28 -61.69 -14.47 -16.99
N ALA A 29 -62.52 -13.62 -16.47
CA ALA A 29 -64.01 -13.68 -16.41
C ALA A 29 -64.71 -14.34 -15.21
N ALA A 30 -65.50 -13.54 -14.63
CA ALA A 30 -66.88 -13.69 -14.18
C ALA A 30 -67.16 -13.50 -12.68
N GLY A 31 -68.07 -12.59 -12.38
CA GLY A 31 -68.73 -12.50 -11.10
C GLY A 31 -69.24 -11.10 -10.75
N LEU A 32 -70.45 -10.80 -11.16
CA LEU A 32 -71.23 -9.57 -10.83
C LEU A 32 -71.69 -9.50 -9.38
N ALA A 33 -71.86 -8.26 -8.97
CA ALA A 33 -72.86 -7.77 -8.00
C ALA A 33 -72.48 -7.78 -6.51
N GLY A 34 -72.35 -6.56 -5.99
CA GLY A 34 -72.35 -6.24 -4.55
C GLY A 34 -72.25 -4.73 -4.32
N CYS A 35 -73.38 -4.08 -4.17
CA CYS A 35 -73.47 -2.68 -3.76
C CYS A 35 -72.90 -2.43 -2.38
N GLY A 36 -72.27 -1.29 -2.21
CA GLY A 36 -72.29 -0.61 -0.95
C GLY A 36 -70.95 -0.13 -0.40
N ALA A 37 -70.91 1.13 -0.13
CA ALA A 37 -69.92 1.93 0.61
C ALA A 37 -68.72 2.42 -0.18
N ALA A 38 -68.70 3.71 -0.44
CA ALA A 38 -67.55 4.45 -0.94
C ALA A 38 -66.45 4.48 0.12
N PRO A 39 -65.28 3.96 -0.15
CA PRO A 39 -64.09 4.30 0.59
C PRO A 39 -63.53 5.57 -0.03
N GLY A 40 -63.22 6.52 0.85
CA GLY A 40 -62.55 7.75 0.44
C GLY A 40 -61.34 7.45 -0.46
N SER A 41 -61.28 8.13 -1.57
CA SER A 41 -60.14 8.13 -2.48
C SER A 41 -58.96 8.67 -1.71
N ALA A 42 -58.15 7.76 -1.19
CA ALA A 42 -56.75 8.10 -0.88
C ALA A 42 -56.11 8.43 -2.24
N SER A 43 -56.00 9.71 -2.55
CA SER A 43 -55.19 10.18 -3.66
C SER A 43 -53.75 9.76 -3.39
N VAL A 44 -53.35 8.63 -4.00
CA VAL A 44 -51.94 8.32 -4.14
C VAL A 44 -51.35 9.44 -5.02
N PRO A 45 -50.36 10.20 -4.53
CA PRO A 45 -49.72 11.21 -5.37
C PRO A 45 -49.14 10.46 -6.59
N SER A 46 -49.69 10.71 -7.75
CA SER A 46 -49.35 10.04 -9.01
C SER A 46 -48.02 10.53 -9.61
N THR A 47 -47.25 11.31 -8.86
CA THR A 47 -45.94 11.75 -9.28
C THR A 47 -45.04 11.76 -8.05
N ILE A 48 -44.27 10.68 -7.93
CA ILE A 48 -42.99 10.80 -7.21
C ILE A 48 -42.09 11.52 -8.23
N GLU A 49 -42.01 12.85 -8.13
CA GLU A 49 -40.90 13.57 -8.72
C GLU A 49 -39.64 13.10 -7.95
N VAL A 50 -38.99 12.11 -8.48
CA VAL A 50 -37.57 11.89 -8.19
C VAL A 50 -36.88 13.07 -8.85
N ALA A 51 -36.74 14.18 -8.11
CA ALA A 51 -35.76 15.17 -8.46
C ALA A 51 -34.42 14.43 -8.46
N ASN A 52 -33.93 14.07 -9.62
CA ASN A 52 -32.52 13.86 -9.83
C ASN A 52 -31.91 15.24 -9.58
N VAL A 53 -31.59 15.53 -8.33
CA VAL A 53 -30.62 16.54 -8.00
C VAL A 53 -29.31 15.92 -8.50
N GLU A 54 -28.99 16.10 -9.78
CA GLU A 54 -27.62 16.03 -10.23
C GLU A 54 -26.90 17.05 -9.36
N ASP A 55 -26.15 16.57 -8.38
CA ASP A 55 -25.36 17.41 -7.51
C ASP A 55 -24.48 18.27 -8.41
N GLN A 56 -24.81 19.57 -8.51
CA GLN A 56 -24.01 20.53 -9.26
C GLN A 56 -22.75 20.74 -8.44
N VAL A 57 -21.75 19.93 -8.72
CA VAL A 57 -20.48 19.95 -7.99
C VAL A 57 -19.30 20.12 -8.95
N ILE A 58 -18.28 20.80 -8.47
CA ILE A 58 -16.94 20.78 -9.06
C ILE A 58 -16.11 19.78 -8.27
N SER A 59 -15.66 18.72 -8.94
CA SER A 59 -14.79 17.70 -8.38
C SER A 59 -13.35 17.94 -8.83
N VAL A 60 -12.43 18.08 -7.91
CA VAL A 60 -11.01 18.31 -8.18
C VAL A 60 -10.14 17.33 -7.41
N THR A 61 -9.05 16.93 -8.02
CA THR A 61 -7.98 16.17 -7.36
C THR A 61 -6.79 17.09 -7.16
N ALA A 62 -6.20 17.06 -5.97
CA ALA A 62 -4.97 17.75 -5.65
C ALA A 62 -3.95 16.79 -5.06
N SER A 63 -2.70 16.99 -5.44
CA SER A 63 -1.55 16.25 -4.93
C SER A 63 -0.46 17.25 -4.59
N GLU A 64 -0.01 17.22 -3.34
CA GLU A 64 1.05 18.10 -2.86
C GLU A 64 2.13 17.29 -2.13
N LYS A 65 3.34 17.85 -2.14
CA LYS A 65 4.54 17.16 -1.63
C LYS A 65 5.33 18.06 -0.72
N VAL A 66 5.66 17.54 0.45
CA VAL A 66 6.62 18.16 1.36
C VAL A 66 7.95 17.40 1.27
N LYS A 67 9.03 18.12 0.98
CA LYS A 67 10.39 17.55 0.98
C LYS A 67 10.97 17.66 2.37
N VAL A 68 11.46 16.54 2.89
CA VAL A 68 12.09 16.45 4.21
C VAL A 68 13.47 15.81 4.09
N THR A 69 14.38 16.24 4.97
CA THR A 69 15.66 15.56 5.13
C THR A 69 15.43 14.35 6.04
N PRO A 70 15.77 13.14 5.60
CA PRO A 70 15.65 11.97 6.45
C PRO A 70 16.62 12.06 7.62
N ASP A 71 16.20 11.56 8.77
CA ASP A 71 16.98 11.51 10.02
C ASP A 71 17.08 10.09 10.60
N ILE A 72 16.27 9.17 10.11
CA ILE A 72 16.26 7.75 10.46
C ILE A 72 16.31 6.85 9.23
N ALA A 73 16.67 5.60 9.44
CA ALA A 73 16.64 4.56 8.42
C ALA A 73 16.02 3.28 8.95
N GLU A 74 15.40 2.54 8.05
CA GLU A 74 15.02 1.14 8.23
C GLU A 74 15.96 0.26 7.41
N LEU A 75 16.52 -0.76 8.07
CA LEU A 75 17.43 -1.71 7.44
C LEU A 75 16.73 -3.06 7.30
N ASN A 76 16.71 -3.61 6.10
CA ASN A 76 16.26 -4.97 5.84
C ASN A 76 17.49 -5.84 5.55
N LEU A 77 17.82 -6.66 6.52
CA LEU A 77 19.01 -7.50 6.56
C LEU A 77 18.60 -8.97 6.46
N SER A 78 19.45 -9.83 5.88
CA SER A 78 19.18 -11.26 5.82
C SER A 78 20.41 -12.06 6.26
N VAL A 79 20.13 -13.11 7.01
CA VAL A 79 21.09 -14.15 7.43
C VAL A 79 20.71 -15.43 6.71
N SER A 80 21.59 -15.88 5.81
CA SER A 80 21.45 -17.14 5.10
C SER A 80 22.50 -18.13 5.56
N SER A 81 22.08 -19.36 5.85
CA SER A 81 22.93 -20.49 6.25
C SER A 81 22.68 -21.68 5.36
N GLN A 82 23.71 -22.51 5.11
CA GLN A 82 23.61 -23.72 4.31
C GLN A 82 24.27 -24.88 5.03
N GLU A 83 23.55 -25.99 5.17
CA GLU A 83 24.02 -27.21 5.82
C GLU A 83 23.49 -28.46 5.09
N ALA A 84 24.08 -29.61 5.40
CA ALA A 84 23.69 -30.89 4.77
C ALA A 84 22.28 -31.32 5.16
N ASP A 85 21.85 -31.07 6.38
CA ASP A 85 20.54 -31.44 6.91
C ASP A 85 19.79 -30.21 7.44
N ALA A 86 18.46 -30.34 7.54
CA ALA A 86 17.57 -29.24 7.90
C ALA A 86 17.76 -28.76 9.35
N GLU A 87 18.03 -29.68 10.28
CA GLU A 87 18.18 -29.37 11.71
C GLU A 87 19.47 -28.59 11.96
N SER A 88 20.59 -29.04 11.37
CA SER A 88 21.87 -28.34 11.43
C SER A 88 21.76 -26.95 10.79
N CYS A 89 21.06 -26.84 9.64
CA CYS A 89 20.83 -25.58 8.95
C CYS A 89 20.04 -24.59 9.82
N GLN A 90 18.97 -25.06 10.46
CA GLN A 90 18.18 -24.25 11.39
C GLN A 90 19.00 -23.80 12.60
N THR A 91 19.79 -24.71 13.16
CA THR A 91 20.63 -24.40 14.33
C THR A 91 21.68 -23.33 14.01
N ALA A 92 22.38 -23.51 12.89
CA ALA A 92 23.40 -22.55 12.44
C ALA A 92 22.80 -21.16 12.16
N ASN A 93 21.65 -21.13 11.49
CA ASN A 93 20.94 -19.88 11.19
C ASN A 93 20.49 -19.17 12.48
N SER A 94 19.90 -19.89 13.42
CA SER A 94 19.44 -19.35 14.70
C SER A 94 20.60 -18.78 15.52
N GLN A 95 21.75 -19.44 15.51
CA GLN A 95 22.95 -18.93 16.19
C GLN A 95 23.45 -17.62 15.54
N ALA A 96 23.51 -17.56 14.21
CA ALA A 96 23.92 -16.36 13.50
C ALA A 96 22.93 -15.19 13.72
N VAL A 97 21.63 -15.45 13.68
CA VAL A 97 20.58 -14.43 13.97
C VAL A 97 20.73 -13.88 15.39
N ASN A 98 21.01 -14.74 16.38
CA ASN A 98 21.25 -14.30 17.75
C ASN A 98 22.51 -13.43 17.85
N GLN A 99 23.60 -13.79 17.16
CA GLN A 99 24.83 -12.99 17.14
C GLN A 99 24.58 -11.62 16.50
N VAL A 100 23.84 -11.57 15.39
CA VAL A 100 23.44 -10.31 14.74
C VAL A 100 22.60 -9.46 15.69
N THR A 101 21.61 -10.05 16.36
CA THR A 101 20.74 -9.32 17.30
C THR A 101 21.55 -8.71 18.44
N GLU A 102 22.49 -9.47 19.03
CA GLU A 102 23.36 -8.95 20.10
C GLU A 102 24.31 -7.85 19.59
N ALA A 103 24.83 -7.98 18.37
CA ALA A 103 25.66 -6.96 17.76
C ALA A 103 24.87 -5.66 17.51
N LEU A 104 23.63 -5.75 17.05
CA LEU A 104 22.74 -4.60 16.86
C LEU A 104 22.43 -3.90 18.19
N LYS A 105 22.14 -4.67 19.25
CA LYS A 105 21.93 -4.12 20.60
C LYS A 105 23.19 -3.41 21.12
N ALA A 106 24.39 -3.97 20.85
CA ALA A 106 25.65 -3.36 21.21
C ALA A 106 25.91 -2.01 20.50
N GLN A 107 25.31 -1.80 19.33
CA GLN A 107 25.30 -0.51 18.62
C GLN A 107 24.22 0.47 19.15
N GLY A 108 23.49 0.11 20.21
CA GLY A 108 22.49 0.97 20.82
C GLY A 108 21.09 0.82 20.22
N ILE A 109 20.86 -0.13 19.31
CA ILE A 109 19.54 -0.39 18.74
C ILE A 109 18.64 -1.01 19.81
N GLN A 110 17.45 -0.44 19.98
CA GLN A 110 16.47 -0.95 20.93
C GLN A 110 15.92 -2.30 20.46
N GLU A 111 15.67 -3.23 21.39
CA GLU A 111 15.11 -4.54 21.06
C GLU A 111 13.75 -4.46 20.38
N SER A 112 12.95 -3.45 20.72
CA SER A 112 11.66 -3.18 20.07
C SER A 112 11.77 -2.77 18.61
N SER A 113 12.94 -2.24 18.19
CA SER A 113 13.23 -1.85 16.80
C SER A 113 13.84 -2.99 15.98
N ILE A 114 14.05 -4.18 16.57
CA ILE A 114 14.58 -5.36 15.87
C ILE A 114 13.46 -6.36 15.70
N GLN A 115 13.08 -6.65 14.47
CA GLN A 115 12.01 -7.59 14.14
C GLN A 115 12.50 -8.64 13.16
N THR A 116 12.22 -9.93 13.45
CA THR A 116 12.33 -11.00 12.45
C THR A 116 11.07 -11.01 11.60
N SER A 117 11.20 -10.72 10.31
CA SER A 117 10.08 -10.54 9.40
C SER A 117 9.84 -11.74 8.48
N ASN A 118 10.83 -12.60 8.28
CA ASN A 118 10.71 -13.78 7.43
C ASN A 118 11.60 -14.91 7.94
N TYR A 119 11.18 -16.15 7.68
CA TYR A 119 11.85 -17.36 8.17
C TYR A 119 11.59 -18.50 7.20
N ASN A 120 12.54 -18.77 6.30
CA ASN A 120 12.37 -19.73 5.22
C ASN A 120 13.46 -20.79 5.21
N LEU A 121 13.08 -22.04 5.02
CA LEU A 121 13.97 -23.18 4.85
C LEU A 121 13.67 -23.86 3.50
N TYR A 122 14.69 -24.03 2.68
CA TYR A 122 14.59 -24.62 1.34
C TYR A 122 15.58 -25.76 1.17
N PRO A 123 15.19 -26.88 0.52
CA PRO A 123 16.12 -27.90 0.08
C PRO A 123 16.94 -27.44 -1.12
N ILE A 124 18.21 -27.81 -1.15
CA ILE A 124 19.11 -27.64 -2.31
C ILE A 124 19.08 -28.93 -3.11
N TYR A 125 18.79 -28.84 -4.41
CA TYR A 125 18.70 -29.99 -5.30
C TYR A 125 19.89 -30.07 -6.27
N ASN A 126 20.41 -31.28 -6.43
CA ASN A 126 21.28 -31.63 -7.57
C ASN A 126 20.42 -32.25 -8.68
N TRP A 127 20.55 -31.74 -9.90
CA TRP A 127 19.78 -32.14 -11.08
C TRP A 127 20.58 -33.03 -12.05
N GLU A 128 21.92 -33.25 -11.83
CA GLU A 128 22.77 -33.95 -12.76
C GLU A 128 22.43 -35.43 -12.91
N ASN A 129 22.01 -36.08 -11.85
CA ASN A 129 21.71 -37.52 -11.82
C ASN A 129 20.31 -37.83 -11.27
N GLY A 130 19.31 -37.01 -11.58
CA GLY A 130 18.00 -37.04 -10.98
C GLY A 130 17.86 -35.95 -9.87
N GLN A 131 16.65 -35.72 -9.42
CA GLN A 131 16.37 -34.74 -8.37
C GLN A 131 16.75 -35.34 -6.99
N THR A 132 17.96 -35.03 -6.51
CA THR A 132 18.40 -35.43 -5.17
C THR A 132 18.67 -34.21 -4.30
N ILE A 133 18.27 -34.26 -3.04
CA ILE A 133 18.55 -33.18 -2.07
C ILE A 133 20.03 -33.36 -1.64
N THR A 134 20.80 -32.29 -1.78
CA THR A 134 22.23 -32.24 -1.41
C THR A 134 22.50 -31.38 -0.17
N GLY A 135 21.50 -30.63 0.28
CA GLY A 135 21.60 -29.80 1.47
C GLY A 135 20.34 -28.97 1.67
N HIS A 136 20.39 -28.08 2.63
CA HIS A 136 19.32 -27.12 2.95
C HIS A 136 19.89 -25.73 3.08
N THR A 137 19.12 -24.73 2.62
CA THR A 137 19.39 -23.31 2.86
C THR A 137 18.30 -22.75 3.76
N MET A 138 18.70 -22.03 4.77
CA MET A 138 17.79 -21.29 5.62
C MET A 138 18.08 -19.80 5.54
N GLU A 139 17.05 -19.02 5.32
CA GLU A 139 17.11 -17.56 5.26
C GLU A 139 16.19 -16.94 6.31
N THR A 140 16.76 -16.06 7.12
CA THR A 140 16.01 -15.28 8.10
C THR A 140 16.23 -13.80 7.81
N MET A 141 15.13 -13.08 7.61
CA MET A 141 15.14 -11.62 7.41
C MET A 141 14.95 -10.91 8.76
N ILE A 142 15.76 -9.90 8.98
CA ILE A 142 15.73 -9.04 10.16
C ILE A 142 15.49 -7.61 9.68
N THR A 143 14.40 -7.02 10.12
CA THR A 143 14.10 -5.60 9.92
C THR A 143 14.54 -4.83 11.15
N VAL A 144 15.34 -3.78 10.96
CA VAL A 144 15.81 -2.89 12.01
C VAL A 144 15.28 -1.50 11.73
N SER A 145 14.38 -1.02 12.59
CA SER A 145 13.73 0.30 12.45
C SER A 145 14.44 1.35 13.29
N ASP A 146 14.15 2.62 13.01
CA ASP A 146 14.57 3.79 13.78
C ASP A 146 16.09 3.93 13.98
N VAL A 147 16.87 3.47 13.01
CA VAL A 147 18.32 3.61 13.02
C VAL A 147 18.67 5.06 12.66
N ALA A 148 19.37 5.76 13.54
CA ALA A 148 19.84 7.12 13.27
C ALA A 148 20.77 7.12 12.04
N ILE A 149 20.57 8.07 11.12
CA ILE A 149 21.25 8.08 9.81
C ILE A 149 22.77 8.10 9.93
N ASP A 150 23.28 8.84 10.87
CA ASP A 150 24.73 8.96 11.15
C ASP A 150 25.37 7.65 11.65
N THR A 151 24.56 6.72 12.19
CA THR A 151 25.03 5.43 12.71
C THR A 151 24.83 4.27 11.74
N VAL A 152 24.11 4.46 10.63
CA VAL A 152 23.77 3.38 9.66
C VAL A 152 25.01 2.61 9.19
N GLY A 153 26.09 3.31 8.85
CA GLY A 153 27.33 2.67 8.39
C GLY A 153 27.96 1.75 9.43
N ASP A 154 28.00 2.18 10.69
CA ASP A 154 28.56 1.41 11.78
C ASP A 154 27.67 0.21 12.13
N VAL A 155 26.34 0.41 12.15
CA VAL A 155 25.35 -0.65 12.37
C VAL A 155 25.44 -1.71 11.28
N LEU A 156 25.51 -1.33 10.00
CA LEU A 156 25.68 -2.27 8.89
C LEU A 156 27.00 -3.05 9.00
N THR A 157 28.10 -2.37 9.34
CA THR A 157 29.40 -3.01 9.53
C THR A 157 29.35 -4.02 10.66
N ALA A 158 28.76 -3.66 11.80
CA ALA A 158 28.60 -4.56 12.94
C ALA A 158 27.72 -5.77 12.60
N ALA A 159 26.62 -5.56 11.89
CA ALA A 159 25.71 -6.61 11.46
C ALA A 159 26.36 -7.62 10.50
N VAL A 160 27.14 -7.14 9.51
CA VAL A 160 27.88 -7.99 8.58
C VAL A 160 28.95 -8.80 9.32
N ASN A 161 29.70 -8.18 10.22
CA ASN A 161 30.70 -8.89 11.02
C ASN A 161 30.08 -9.95 11.96
N ALA A 162 28.81 -9.77 12.34
CA ALA A 162 28.07 -10.70 13.19
C ALA A 162 27.38 -11.84 12.42
N GLY A 163 27.35 -11.80 11.07
CA GLY A 163 26.79 -12.88 10.26
C GLY A 163 25.72 -12.50 9.23
N VAL A 164 25.36 -11.22 9.13
CA VAL A 164 24.54 -10.75 7.99
C VAL A 164 25.33 -10.94 6.71
N ASN A 165 24.78 -11.67 5.76
CA ASN A 165 25.42 -11.95 4.47
C ASN A 165 24.63 -11.43 3.28
N ASN A 166 23.48 -10.80 3.52
CA ASN A 166 22.71 -10.10 2.49
C ASN A 166 22.03 -8.84 3.09
N ILE A 167 22.28 -7.69 2.49
CA ILE A 167 21.61 -6.42 2.80
C ILE A 167 20.57 -6.22 1.69
N GLN A 168 19.29 -6.37 2.03
CA GLN A 168 18.21 -6.30 1.06
C GLN A 168 17.86 -4.87 0.69
N SER A 169 17.72 -4.00 1.69
CA SER A 169 17.46 -2.58 1.47
C SER A 169 17.87 -1.73 2.68
N VAL A 170 18.12 -0.46 2.39
CA VAL A 170 18.25 0.62 3.38
C VAL A 170 17.26 1.70 2.96
N ASN A 171 16.20 1.87 3.74
CA ASN A 171 15.14 2.83 3.48
C ASN A 171 15.32 4.04 4.38
N TYR A 172 15.55 5.20 3.78
CA TYR A 172 15.71 6.46 4.53
C TYR A 172 14.36 7.10 4.77
N MET A 173 14.10 7.52 6.00
CA MET A 173 12.81 7.97 6.46
C MET A 173 12.96 9.22 7.35
N SER A 174 11.86 9.88 7.61
CA SER A 174 11.82 10.99 8.57
C SER A 174 11.01 10.62 9.79
N SER A 175 11.58 10.86 10.97
CA SER A 175 10.86 10.74 12.25
C SER A 175 9.69 11.74 12.34
N GLN A 176 9.72 12.80 11.53
CA GLN A 176 8.67 13.82 11.43
C GLN A 176 7.70 13.58 10.27
N TYR A 177 7.56 12.32 9.84
CA TYR A 177 6.67 11.97 8.74
C TYR A 177 5.23 12.51 8.95
N ASP A 178 4.63 12.24 10.11
CA ASP A 178 3.23 12.60 10.38
C ASP A 178 3.01 14.12 10.36
N GLU A 179 3.99 14.91 10.81
CA GLU A 179 3.96 16.37 10.73
C GLU A 179 4.02 16.83 9.27
N SER A 180 4.96 16.28 8.50
CA SER A 180 5.13 16.60 7.08
C SER A 180 3.93 16.16 6.25
N TYR A 181 3.32 15.04 6.60
CA TYR A 181 2.09 14.56 5.95
C TYR A 181 0.90 15.47 6.22
N ARG A 182 0.73 15.92 7.46
CA ARG A 182 -0.30 16.91 7.79
C ARG A 182 -0.11 18.22 7.00
N GLN A 183 1.13 18.69 6.89
CA GLN A 183 1.44 19.87 6.07
C GLN A 183 1.10 19.63 4.59
N ALA A 184 1.43 18.46 4.05
CA ALA A 184 1.09 18.09 2.67
C ALA A 184 -0.42 18.05 2.45
N LEU A 185 -1.21 17.55 3.41
CA LEU A 185 -2.68 17.56 3.37
C LEU A 185 -3.24 18.98 3.38
N GLU A 186 -2.73 19.87 4.23
CA GLU A 186 -3.14 21.28 4.28
C GLU A 186 -2.88 21.97 2.92
N MET A 187 -1.71 21.76 2.34
CA MET A 187 -1.35 22.28 1.02
C MET A 187 -2.25 21.70 -0.07
N ALA A 188 -2.56 20.42 -0.01
CA ALA A 188 -3.43 19.76 -0.99
C ALA A 188 -4.86 20.31 -0.94
N VAL A 189 -5.42 20.56 0.26
CA VAL A 189 -6.75 21.19 0.42
C VAL A 189 -6.75 22.60 -0.13
N GLN A 190 -5.72 23.38 0.14
CA GLN A 190 -5.58 24.74 -0.43
C GLN A 190 -5.49 24.70 -1.95
N SER A 191 -4.67 23.82 -2.51
CA SER A 191 -4.51 23.64 -3.96
C SER A 191 -5.83 23.17 -4.62
N ALA A 192 -6.58 22.28 -3.96
CA ALA A 192 -7.90 21.86 -4.43
C ALA A 192 -8.88 23.04 -4.50
N TYR A 193 -8.91 23.89 -3.46
CA TYR A 193 -9.74 25.08 -3.44
C TYR A 193 -9.39 26.04 -4.59
N GLU A 194 -8.12 26.33 -4.80
CA GLU A 194 -7.66 27.21 -5.87
C GLU A 194 -8.05 26.69 -7.26
N LYS A 195 -7.87 25.40 -7.51
CA LYS A 195 -8.28 24.72 -8.75
C LYS A 195 -9.79 24.80 -8.96
N ALA A 196 -10.57 24.45 -7.93
CA ALA A 196 -12.03 24.47 -8.00
C ALA A 196 -12.57 25.90 -8.24
N ASN A 197 -12.00 26.89 -7.55
CA ASN A 197 -12.38 28.29 -7.71
C ASN A 197 -12.08 28.81 -9.12
N ALA A 198 -10.91 28.48 -9.67
CA ALA A 198 -10.56 28.84 -11.06
C ALA A 198 -11.54 28.21 -12.06
N MET A 199 -11.95 26.95 -11.83
CA MET A 199 -12.93 26.25 -12.68
C MET A 199 -14.32 26.91 -12.58
N ALA A 200 -14.76 27.26 -11.37
CA ALA A 200 -16.04 27.95 -11.13
C ALA A 200 -16.10 29.28 -11.88
N ILE A 201 -15.06 30.11 -11.72
CA ILE A 201 -14.96 31.43 -12.42
C ILE A 201 -14.99 31.25 -13.94
N ALA A 202 -14.21 30.29 -14.47
CA ALA A 202 -14.18 30.02 -15.92
C ALA A 202 -15.53 29.46 -16.42
N GLY A 203 -16.27 28.75 -15.60
CA GLY A 203 -17.63 28.27 -15.88
C GLY A 203 -18.73 29.30 -15.72
N GLY A 204 -18.42 30.51 -15.25
CA GLY A 204 -19.41 31.57 -15.03
C GLY A 204 -20.30 31.34 -13.79
N CYS A 205 -19.84 30.56 -12.83
CA CYS A 205 -20.50 30.26 -11.56
C CYS A 205 -19.59 30.64 -10.37
N SER A 206 -20.12 30.46 -9.16
CA SER A 206 -19.32 30.67 -7.94
C SER A 206 -19.15 29.36 -7.19
N LEU A 207 -17.98 29.19 -6.53
CA LEU A 207 -17.69 28.04 -5.71
C LEU A 207 -18.51 28.10 -4.41
N GLY A 208 -19.16 27.00 -4.07
CA GLY A 208 -19.92 26.83 -2.83
C GLY A 208 -19.12 26.10 -1.75
N GLU A 209 -19.84 25.53 -0.80
CA GLU A 209 -19.27 24.77 0.31
C GLU A 209 -18.68 23.42 -0.15
N ILE A 210 -17.81 22.86 0.67
CA ILE A 210 -17.29 21.52 0.47
C ILE A 210 -18.41 20.51 0.74
N VAL A 211 -18.70 19.67 -0.25
CA VAL A 211 -19.68 18.57 -0.17
C VAL A 211 -18.99 17.27 0.30
N LYS A 212 -17.76 17.05 -0.19
CA LYS A 212 -16.99 15.84 0.11
C LYS A 212 -15.50 16.13 0.11
N ILE A 213 -14.78 15.51 1.05
CA ILE A 213 -13.32 15.34 1.00
C ILE A 213 -13.03 13.87 1.12
N GLU A 214 -12.18 13.37 0.25
CA GLU A 214 -11.72 11.99 0.25
C GLU A 214 -10.19 11.96 0.12
N GLU A 215 -9.55 11.35 1.07
CA GLU A 215 -8.12 11.07 1.00
C GLU A 215 -7.91 9.86 0.09
N ARG A 216 -7.06 10.02 -0.94
CA ARG A 216 -6.72 8.97 -1.92
C ARG A 216 -5.32 8.43 -1.74
N SER A 217 -4.62 8.84 -0.73
CA SER A 217 -3.33 8.27 -0.36
C SER A 217 -3.56 6.86 0.17
N THR A 218 -3.47 5.88 -0.71
CA THR A 218 -3.58 4.48 -0.36
C THR A 218 -2.27 4.02 0.26
N ASP A 219 -2.38 3.53 1.48
CA ASP A 219 -1.40 2.65 2.13
C ASP A 219 -0.33 3.32 2.98
N SER A 220 -0.31 2.89 4.23
CA SER A 220 0.74 3.17 5.19
C SER A 220 2.12 2.59 4.77
N ALA A 221 2.15 1.66 3.83
CA ALA A 221 3.39 1.13 3.23
C ALA A 221 3.95 2.05 2.13
N ALA A 222 3.12 2.86 1.46
CA ALA A 222 3.57 3.89 0.52
C ALA A 222 4.18 5.11 1.21
N ARG A 223 4.17 5.15 2.54
CA ARG A 223 4.72 6.24 3.36
C ARG A 223 6.22 6.44 3.17
N TYR A 224 6.91 5.48 2.57
CA TYR A 224 8.36 5.46 2.43
C TYR A 224 8.79 5.21 0.99
N THR A 225 8.30 6.02 0.06
CA THR A 225 8.83 5.96 -1.31
C THR A 225 10.16 6.69 -1.35
N ALA A 226 11.24 5.95 -1.20
CA ALA A 226 12.56 6.44 -1.54
C ALA A 226 12.53 6.94 -2.99
N ILE A 227 12.98 8.17 -3.23
CA ILE A 227 13.16 8.69 -4.59
C ILE A 227 14.35 7.94 -5.18
N SER A 228 14.10 6.77 -5.77
CA SER A 228 15.10 6.00 -6.50
C SER A 228 15.35 6.48 -7.94
N ASN A 229 14.87 7.68 -8.32
CA ASN A 229 15.05 8.25 -9.65
C ASN A 229 15.58 9.69 -9.60
N MET A 230 16.81 9.86 -9.12
CA MET A 230 17.62 10.93 -9.65
C MET A 230 18.47 10.34 -10.79
N SER A 231 18.07 10.64 -12.01
CA SER A 231 18.92 10.50 -13.19
C SER A 231 20.26 11.14 -12.84
N MET A 232 21.31 10.33 -12.82
CA MET A 232 22.69 10.84 -12.87
C MET A 232 22.88 11.48 -14.23
N GLU A 233 22.63 12.76 -14.32
CA GLU A 233 23.20 13.59 -15.37
C GLU A 233 24.64 13.91 -14.94
N ASP A 234 25.54 13.18 -15.57
CA ASP A 234 26.92 13.44 -15.87
C ASP A 234 27.68 14.42 -14.95
N SER A 235 28.41 13.86 -13.98
CA SER A 235 29.56 14.51 -13.38
C SER A 235 30.67 13.50 -13.25
N SER A 236 31.53 13.46 -14.27
CA SER A 236 32.86 12.86 -14.22
C SER A 236 33.70 13.62 -13.18
N ALA A 237 33.72 13.13 -11.97
CA ALA A 237 34.68 13.51 -10.94
C ALA A 237 35.34 12.24 -10.41
N GLU A 238 36.64 12.21 -10.64
CA GLU A 238 37.65 11.26 -10.21
C GLU A 238 37.45 10.83 -8.75
N ALA A 239 37.33 9.50 -8.53
CA ALA A 239 37.11 8.91 -7.23
C ALA A 239 38.36 9.04 -6.35
N PRO A 240 38.30 9.60 -5.14
CA PRO A 240 39.35 9.39 -4.14
C PRO A 240 39.18 8.01 -3.48
N ALA A 241 40.32 7.35 -3.29
CA ALA A 241 40.46 6.02 -2.73
C ALA A 241 39.75 5.82 -1.38
N ALA A 242 39.17 4.64 -1.26
CA ALA A 242 38.65 3.94 -0.10
C ALA A 242 38.99 4.52 1.25
N VAL A 243 37.95 4.99 1.95
CA VAL A 243 37.92 5.10 3.42
C VAL A 243 36.82 4.18 3.91
N ALA A 244 37.15 3.33 4.88
CA ALA A 244 36.23 2.39 5.50
C ALA A 244 35.03 3.15 6.12
N GLY A 245 33.83 2.75 5.71
CA GLY A 245 32.58 3.36 6.08
C GLY A 245 31.87 3.87 4.81
N ALA A 246 30.88 3.16 4.29
CA ALA A 246 30.11 3.64 3.17
C ALA A 246 29.50 5.00 3.53
N ALA A 247 29.91 6.05 2.81
CA ALA A 247 29.33 7.37 3.01
C ALA A 247 27.85 7.29 2.59
N VAL A 248 26.97 7.33 3.58
CA VAL A 248 25.54 7.29 3.38
C VAL A 248 25.08 8.69 2.99
N MET A 249 24.56 8.85 1.75
CA MET A 249 24.00 10.10 1.26
C MET A 249 22.50 9.92 1.00
N PRO A 250 21.64 10.14 2.00
CA PRO A 250 20.21 9.79 1.91
C PRO A 250 19.39 10.68 0.98
N GLY A 251 19.93 11.83 0.53
CA GLY A 251 19.17 12.78 -0.28
C GLY A 251 18.00 13.41 0.49
N GLN A 252 16.93 13.75 -0.21
CA GLN A 252 15.66 14.19 0.37
C GLN A 252 14.58 13.15 0.10
N VAL A 253 13.68 12.93 1.05
CA VAL A 253 12.47 12.14 0.87
C VAL A 253 11.27 13.07 0.66
N SER A 254 10.32 12.66 -0.16
CA SER A 254 9.07 13.40 -0.37
C SER A 254 7.93 12.70 0.34
N VAL A 255 7.20 13.46 1.14
CA VAL A 255 5.95 13.05 1.75
C VAL A 255 4.83 13.62 0.90
N GLU A 256 3.98 12.78 0.31
CA GLU A 256 2.95 13.16 -0.64
C GLU A 256 1.56 12.90 -0.07
N ALA A 257 0.65 13.88 -0.24
CA ALA A 257 -0.76 13.77 0.06
C ALA A 257 -1.59 13.93 -1.22
N ASN A 258 -2.51 13.00 -1.45
CA ASN A 258 -3.44 13.00 -2.58
C ASN A 258 -4.87 13.03 -2.07
N ILE A 259 -5.65 14.02 -2.51
CA ILE A 259 -7.05 14.18 -2.10
C ILE A 259 -7.96 14.41 -3.29
N LEU A 260 -9.22 14.01 -3.15
CA LEU A 260 -10.34 14.42 -3.97
C LEU A 260 -11.24 15.33 -3.14
N VAL A 261 -11.61 16.47 -3.69
CA VAL A 261 -12.56 17.39 -3.05
C VAL A 261 -13.69 17.73 -4.03
N GLU A 262 -14.90 17.67 -3.53
CA GLU A 262 -16.10 18.07 -4.26
C GLU A 262 -16.71 19.32 -3.59
N TYR A 263 -16.94 20.34 -4.38
CA TYR A 263 -17.53 21.63 -3.97
C TYR A 263 -18.88 21.79 -4.64
N ALA A 264 -19.86 22.27 -3.90
CA ALA A 264 -21.11 22.72 -4.49
C ALA A 264 -20.87 23.92 -5.44
N VAL A 265 -21.74 24.09 -6.41
CA VAL A 265 -21.72 25.21 -7.35
C VAL A 265 -22.96 26.08 -7.12
N ASN A 266 -22.72 27.38 -6.94
CA ASN A 266 -23.78 28.39 -6.85
C ASN A 266 -23.85 29.12 -8.21
N GLN A 267 -25.04 29.12 -8.80
CA GLN A 267 -25.35 29.87 -10.03
C GLN A 267 -25.64 31.36 -9.73
#